data_2b4b20832756f5428c9102f2986911fe
#
_entry.id   2b4b20832756f5428c9102f2986911fe
#
_cell.length_a   1.000
_cell.length_b   1.000
_cell.length_c   1.000
_cell.angle_alpha   90.00
_cell.angle_beta   90.00
_cell.angle_gamma   90.00
#
_symmetry.space_group_name_H-M   'P 1'
#
loop_
_entity.id
_entity.type
_entity.pdbx_description
1 polymer ?
#
loop_
_entity_poly.entity_id
_entity_poly.type
_entity_poly.pdbx_seq_one_letter_code
_entity_poly.pdbx_strand_id
1 'polypeptide(L)'
;PCDVWSVGCIIFEYYMGFTLFQTHDNREHLAMMERILGPIPSRMIRKTRKQKYFYHGHLDWDENTSAGRYVRENCKPLRRYLSSEAEEHHRLFDLLEGMLEYEPTKRLALSEALKHPFFSVLQLQPAPKAWDSNRDISR
;
A
#
# COMPACT_ATOMS: atom_id res chain seq x y z
N PRO A 1 -7.69 -7.88 8.08
CA PRO A 1 -6.55 -7.80 7.15
C PRO A 1 -6.78 -6.90 5.94
N CYS A 2 -8.00 -6.87 5.37
CA CYS A 2 -8.31 -5.99 4.23
C CYS A 2 -8.26 -4.50 4.61
N ASP A 3 -8.58 -4.14 5.85
CA ASP A 3 -8.53 -2.76 6.33
C ASP A 3 -7.08 -2.24 6.39
N VAL A 4 -6.14 -3.11 6.75
CA VAL A 4 -4.70 -2.77 6.77
C VAL A 4 -4.21 -2.44 5.35
N TRP A 5 -4.60 -3.23 4.37
CA TRP A 5 -4.31 -2.94 2.96
C TRP A 5 -4.83 -1.56 2.55
N SER A 6 -6.08 -1.28 2.87
CA SER A 6 -6.71 0.02 2.55
C SER A 6 -5.98 1.18 3.22
N VAL A 7 -5.60 1.03 4.48
CA VAL A 7 -4.84 2.05 5.22
C VAL A 7 -3.48 2.26 4.57
N GLY A 8 -2.79 1.19 4.15
CA GLY A 8 -1.53 1.29 3.42
C GLY A 8 -1.65 2.11 2.14
N CYS A 9 -2.71 1.89 1.36
CA CYS A 9 -2.98 2.68 0.17
C CYS A 9 -3.22 4.17 0.50
N ILE A 10 -3.95 4.45 1.57
CA ILE A 10 -4.21 5.83 2.03
C ILE A 10 -2.91 6.52 2.46
N ILE A 11 -2.05 5.84 3.21
CA ILE A 11 -0.76 6.38 3.65
C ILE A 11 0.11 6.73 2.44
N PHE A 12 0.17 5.86 1.44
CA PHE A 12 0.88 6.13 0.20
C PHE A 12 0.34 7.37 -0.50
N GLU A 13 -0.99 7.51 -0.56
CA GLU A 13 -1.66 8.66 -1.16
C GLU A 13 -1.31 9.96 -0.44
N TYR A 14 -1.28 9.96 0.88
CA TYR A 14 -0.84 11.12 1.65
C TYR A 14 0.62 11.46 1.41
N TYR A 15 1.47 10.46 1.29
CA TYR A 15 2.90 10.68 1.04
C TYR A 15 3.18 11.23 -0.35
N MET A 16 2.55 10.65 -1.38
CA MET A 16 2.82 10.99 -2.78
C MET A 16 1.91 12.07 -3.35
N GLY A 17 0.72 12.25 -2.79
CA GLY A 17 -0.28 13.19 -3.31
C GLY A 17 -1.12 12.66 -4.47
N PHE A 18 -1.02 11.35 -4.79
CA PHE A 18 -1.84 10.71 -5.80
C PHE A 18 -2.18 9.28 -5.40
N THR A 19 -3.24 8.72 -5.99
CA THR A 19 -3.73 7.37 -5.69
C THR A 19 -2.74 6.31 -6.17
N LEU A 20 -2.48 5.30 -5.32
CA LEU A 20 -1.53 4.22 -5.61
C LEU A 20 -1.93 3.40 -6.84
N PHE A 21 -3.21 2.99 -6.92
CA PHE A 21 -3.74 2.19 -8.03
C PHE A 21 -4.84 2.98 -8.75
N GLN A 22 -4.44 3.87 -9.65
CA GLN A 22 -5.35 4.80 -10.31
C GLN A 22 -5.91 4.20 -11.60
N THR A 23 -6.92 3.35 -11.47
CA THR A 23 -7.63 2.73 -12.59
C THR A 23 -9.02 2.24 -12.16
N HIS A 24 -9.94 2.11 -13.13
CA HIS A 24 -11.25 1.48 -12.93
C HIS A 24 -11.35 0.09 -13.58
N ASP A 25 -10.34 -0.32 -14.33
CA ASP A 25 -10.27 -1.64 -14.95
C ASP A 25 -9.61 -2.64 -14.01
N ASN A 26 -10.27 -3.79 -13.74
CA ASN A 26 -9.78 -4.78 -12.80
C ASN A 26 -8.48 -5.45 -13.25
N ARG A 27 -8.33 -5.74 -14.54
CA ARG A 27 -7.12 -6.37 -15.07
C ARG A 27 -5.93 -5.40 -15.00
N GLU A 28 -6.14 -4.15 -15.37
CA GLU A 28 -5.15 -3.09 -15.26
C GLU A 28 -4.75 -2.86 -13.79
N HIS A 29 -5.72 -2.92 -12.87
CA HIS A 29 -5.45 -2.81 -11.44
C HIS A 29 -4.50 -3.93 -10.96
N LEU A 30 -4.75 -5.17 -11.36
CA LEU A 30 -3.88 -6.29 -11.05
C LEU A 30 -2.48 -6.11 -11.65
N ALA A 31 -2.39 -5.59 -12.87
CA ALA A 31 -1.12 -5.29 -13.52
C ALA A 31 -0.33 -4.19 -12.78
N MET A 32 -1.01 -3.15 -12.31
CA MET A 32 -0.41 -2.11 -11.49
C MET A 32 0.12 -2.68 -10.17
N MET A 33 -0.65 -3.57 -9.52
CA MET A 33 -0.21 -4.25 -8.31
C MET A 33 1.08 -5.04 -8.55
N GLU A 34 1.15 -5.81 -9.62
CA GLU A 34 2.36 -6.59 -9.95
C GLU A 34 3.55 -5.68 -10.26
N ARG A 35 3.34 -4.56 -10.92
CA ARG A 35 4.42 -3.61 -11.22
C ARG A 35 4.97 -2.95 -9.97
N ILE A 36 4.11 -2.61 -9.03
CA ILE A 36 4.47 -1.87 -7.81
C ILE A 36 4.95 -2.81 -6.71
N LEU A 37 4.26 -3.92 -6.50
CA LEU A 37 4.47 -4.82 -5.36
C LEU A 37 5.16 -6.14 -5.72
N GLY A 38 5.37 -6.40 -7.00
CA GLY A 38 5.92 -7.66 -7.47
C GLY A 38 4.85 -8.68 -7.87
N PRO A 39 5.24 -9.85 -8.36
CA PRO A 39 4.31 -10.86 -8.87
C PRO A 39 3.31 -11.31 -7.82
N ILE A 40 2.05 -11.48 -8.22
CA ILE A 40 1.03 -12.05 -7.34
C ILE A 40 1.42 -13.50 -7.05
N PRO A 41 1.42 -13.94 -5.78
CA PRO A 41 1.79 -15.30 -5.44
C PRO A 41 0.96 -16.34 -6.17
N SER A 42 1.60 -17.33 -6.77
CA SER A 42 0.93 -18.39 -7.55
C SER A 42 -0.09 -19.15 -6.71
N ARG A 43 0.17 -19.29 -5.43
CA ARG A 43 -0.76 -19.91 -4.47
C ARG A 43 -2.09 -19.15 -4.41
N MET A 44 -2.07 -17.83 -4.41
CA MET A 44 -3.27 -17.00 -4.42
C MET A 44 -3.98 -17.07 -5.76
N ILE A 45 -3.23 -17.08 -6.86
CA ILE A 45 -3.80 -17.22 -8.21
C ILE A 45 -4.55 -18.54 -8.35
N ARG A 46 -4.01 -19.65 -7.83
CA ARG A 46 -4.67 -20.96 -7.85
C ARG A 46 -5.97 -21.00 -7.05
N LYS A 47 -6.06 -20.20 -5.97
CA LYS A 47 -7.22 -20.20 -5.06
C LYS A 47 -8.29 -19.18 -5.43
N THR A 48 -8.00 -18.22 -6.31
CA THR A 48 -8.98 -17.20 -6.65
C THR A 48 -10.16 -17.77 -7.45
N ARG A 49 -11.35 -17.22 -7.18
CA ARG A 49 -12.55 -17.54 -7.96
C ARG A 49 -12.59 -16.80 -9.31
N LYS A 50 -11.78 -15.76 -9.46
CA LYS A 50 -11.76 -14.88 -10.64
C LYS A 50 -10.67 -15.31 -11.63
N GLN A 51 -10.74 -16.56 -12.11
CA GLN A 51 -9.74 -17.13 -13.02
C GLN A 51 -9.67 -16.43 -14.38
N LYS A 52 -10.68 -15.67 -14.77
CA LYS A 52 -10.72 -14.96 -16.05
C LYS A 52 -9.59 -13.97 -16.27
N TYR A 53 -8.93 -13.52 -15.18
CA TYR A 53 -7.82 -12.58 -15.26
C TYR A 53 -6.46 -13.27 -15.37
N PHE A 54 -6.42 -14.59 -15.25
CA PHE A 54 -5.17 -15.35 -15.17
C PHE A 54 -5.10 -16.41 -16.26
N TYR A 55 -3.86 -16.72 -16.67
CA TYR A 55 -3.58 -17.74 -17.68
C TYR A 55 -2.30 -18.46 -17.28
N HIS A 56 -2.35 -19.79 -17.19
CA HIS A 56 -1.22 -20.63 -16.77
C HIS A 56 -0.51 -20.16 -15.49
N GLY A 57 -1.27 -19.76 -14.49
CA GLY A 57 -0.74 -19.34 -13.19
C GLY A 57 -0.11 -17.95 -13.18
N HIS A 58 -0.32 -17.17 -14.22
CA HIS A 58 0.14 -15.80 -14.32
C HIS A 58 -0.99 -14.86 -14.68
N LEU A 59 -0.83 -13.56 -14.40
CA LEU A 59 -1.77 -12.55 -14.87
C LEU A 59 -1.78 -12.54 -16.41
N ASP A 60 -2.97 -12.62 -16.97
CA ASP A 60 -3.17 -12.50 -18.43
C ASP A 60 -3.11 -11.02 -18.81
N TRP A 61 -1.89 -10.55 -19.08
CA TRP A 61 -1.61 -9.15 -19.34
C TRP A 61 -0.57 -9.01 -20.45
N ASP A 62 -0.88 -8.23 -21.49
CA ASP A 62 0.03 -7.95 -22.60
C ASP A 62 0.69 -6.57 -22.41
N GLU A 63 1.98 -6.58 -22.13
CA GLU A 63 2.76 -5.36 -21.94
C GLU A 63 2.96 -4.54 -23.21
N ASN A 64 2.69 -5.10 -24.37
CA ASN A 64 2.87 -4.42 -25.67
C ASN A 64 1.65 -3.63 -26.11
N THR A 65 0.52 -3.76 -25.40
CA THR A 65 -0.66 -2.92 -25.62
C THR A 65 -0.45 -1.50 -25.11
N SER A 66 -1.33 -0.58 -25.49
CA SER A 66 -1.29 0.79 -24.97
C SER A 66 -1.49 0.83 -23.45
N ALA A 67 -2.39 -0.01 -22.92
CA ALA A 67 -2.61 -0.17 -21.49
C ALA A 67 -1.36 -0.74 -20.78
N GLY A 68 -0.71 -1.73 -21.39
CA GLY A 68 0.53 -2.32 -20.86
C GLY A 68 1.67 -1.32 -20.78
N ARG A 69 1.82 -0.48 -21.79
CA ARG A 69 2.81 0.60 -21.80
C ARG A 69 2.49 1.67 -20.75
N TYR A 70 1.22 2.01 -20.62
CA TYR A 70 0.77 2.98 -19.61
C TYR A 70 1.16 2.53 -18.19
N VAL A 71 0.89 1.27 -17.84
CA VAL A 71 1.27 0.71 -16.54
C VAL A 71 2.78 0.75 -16.34
N ARG A 72 3.54 0.34 -17.35
CA ARG A 72 5.01 0.33 -17.27
C ARG A 72 5.60 1.73 -17.10
N GLU A 73 5.05 2.73 -17.78
CA GLU A 73 5.55 4.11 -17.75
C GLU A 73 5.09 4.88 -16.52
N ASN A 74 3.88 4.61 -16.01
CA ASN A 74 3.27 5.37 -14.92
C ASN A 74 3.39 4.68 -13.55
N CYS A 75 3.76 3.40 -13.52
CA CYS A 75 3.96 2.65 -12.28
C CYS A 75 5.41 2.17 -12.19
N LYS A 76 5.95 2.15 -11.00
CA LYS A 76 7.31 1.68 -10.70
C LYS A 76 7.32 0.90 -9.39
N PRO A 77 8.34 0.07 -9.13
CA PRO A 77 8.43 -0.64 -7.85
C PRO A 77 8.26 0.30 -6.67
N LEU A 78 7.59 -0.16 -5.61
CA LEU A 78 7.17 0.66 -4.48
C LEU A 78 8.30 1.55 -3.92
N ARG A 79 9.48 0.99 -3.68
CA ARG A 79 10.59 1.75 -3.09
C ARG A 79 11.17 2.84 -3.99
N ARG A 80 10.89 2.80 -5.28
CA ARG A 80 11.29 3.88 -6.21
C ARG A 80 10.46 5.15 -6.05
N TYR A 81 9.38 5.09 -5.28
CA TYR A 81 8.58 6.27 -4.94
C TYR A 81 9.15 7.06 -3.76
N LEU A 82 10.21 6.57 -3.12
CA LEU A 82 10.90 7.33 -2.07
C LEU A 82 11.33 8.70 -2.58
N SER A 83 10.93 9.77 -1.90
CA SER A 83 11.30 11.14 -2.23
C SER A 83 12.52 11.63 -1.47
N SER A 84 13.03 10.86 -0.52
CA SER A 84 14.20 11.17 0.30
C SER A 84 14.88 9.89 0.77
N GLU A 85 16.20 9.94 0.93
CA GLU A 85 16.99 8.86 1.51
C GLU A 85 17.06 8.92 3.04
N ALA A 86 16.36 9.86 3.66
CA ALA A 86 16.28 9.97 5.11
C ALA A 86 15.67 8.70 5.73
N GLU A 87 16.14 8.34 6.93
CA GLU A 87 15.76 7.09 7.59
C GLU A 87 14.25 6.97 7.83
N GLU A 88 13.59 8.05 8.20
CA GLU A 88 12.15 8.05 8.42
C GLU A 88 11.36 7.72 7.15
N HIS A 89 11.84 8.09 5.97
CA HIS A 89 11.23 7.71 4.70
C HIS A 89 11.41 6.22 4.42
N HIS A 90 12.58 5.67 4.68
CA HIS A 90 12.82 4.23 4.55
C HIS A 90 11.97 3.42 5.53
N ARG A 91 11.80 3.89 6.76
CA ARG A 91 10.93 3.26 7.75
C ARG A 91 9.46 3.29 7.32
N LEU A 92 9.02 4.40 6.73
CA LEU A 92 7.66 4.49 6.18
C LEU A 92 7.42 3.46 5.10
N PHE A 93 8.34 3.30 4.15
CA PHE A 93 8.20 2.33 3.06
C PHE A 93 8.32 0.89 3.56
N ASP A 94 9.11 0.63 4.59
CA ASP A 94 9.12 -0.66 5.26
C ASP A 94 7.75 -0.98 5.89
N LEU A 95 7.13 -0.02 6.53
CA LEU A 95 5.76 -0.12 7.05
C LEU A 95 4.77 -0.39 5.92
N LEU A 96 4.85 0.36 4.81
CA LEU A 96 3.98 0.18 3.66
C LEU A 96 4.11 -1.20 3.04
N GLU A 97 5.31 -1.74 2.92
CA GLU A 97 5.53 -3.11 2.42
C GLU A 97 4.83 -4.15 3.29
N GLY A 98 4.87 -3.99 4.61
CA GLY A 98 4.16 -4.88 5.54
C GLY A 98 2.65 -4.76 5.44
N MET A 99 2.12 -3.57 5.19
CA MET A 99 0.68 -3.33 5.05
C MET A 99 0.14 -3.73 3.68
N LEU A 100 0.98 -3.67 2.64
CA LEU A 100 0.63 -4.00 1.26
C LEU A 100 1.11 -5.42 0.87
N GLU A 101 1.21 -6.32 1.84
CA GLU A 101 1.47 -7.73 1.62
C GLU A 101 0.26 -8.40 0.97
N TYR A 102 0.48 -9.17 -0.10
CA TYR A 102 -0.58 -9.87 -0.81
C TYR A 102 -1.32 -10.89 0.08
N GLU A 103 -0.56 -11.70 0.83
CA GLU A 103 -1.14 -12.75 1.66
C GLU A 103 -1.69 -12.18 2.97
N PRO A 104 -3.01 -12.28 3.22
CA PRO A 104 -3.62 -11.73 4.43
C PRO A 104 -2.98 -12.25 5.74
N THR A 105 -2.54 -13.51 5.75
CA THR A 105 -1.89 -14.12 6.93
C THR A 105 -0.50 -13.57 7.21
N LYS A 106 0.18 -13.05 6.20
CA LYS A 106 1.51 -12.42 6.33
C LYS A 106 1.43 -10.90 6.45
N ARG A 107 0.27 -10.34 6.16
CA ARG A 107 0.06 -8.89 6.23
C ARG A 107 0.17 -8.41 7.67
N LEU A 108 0.88 -7.32 7.86
CA LEU A 108 1.06 -6.70 9.17
C LEU A 108 -0.30 -6.37 9.80
N ALA A 109 -0.53 -6.78 11.06
CA ALA A 109 -1.73 -6.42 11.79
C ALA A 109 -1.68 -4.96 12.25
N LEU A 110 -2.84 -4.29 12.40
CA LEU A 110 -2.87 -2.89 12.85
C LEU A 110 -2.17 -2.68 14.19
N SER A 111 -2.36 -3.60 15.14
CA SER A 111 -1.69 -3.55 16.44
C SER A 111 -0.16 -3.59 16.31
N GLU A 112 0.35 -4.40 15.39
CA GLU A 112 1.79 -4.49 15.11
C GLU A 112 2.28 -3.28 14.29
N ALA A 113 1.44 -2.75 13.40
CA ALA A 113 1.78 -1.56 12.62
C ALA A 113 2.07 -0.37 13.53
N LEU A 114 1.30 -0.19 14.60
CA LEU A 114 1.50 0.90 15.57
C LEU A 114 2.82 0.78 16.34
N LYS A 115 3.40 -0.41 16.43
CA LYS A 115 4.70 -0.68 17.05
C LYS A 115 5.87 -0.55 16.08
N HIS A 116 5.60 -0.30 14.81
CA HIS A 116 6.64 -0.19 13.80
C HIS A 116 7.61 0.96 14.11
N PRO A 117 8.92 0.80 13.83
CA PRO A 117 9.93 1.85 14.06
C PRO A 117 9.62 3.20 13.45
N PHE A 118 8.78 3.26 12.40
CA PHE A 118 8.32 4.51 11.82
C PHE A 118 7.65 5.42 12.87
N PHE A 119 6.92 4.83 13.83
CA PHE A 119 6.22 5.58 14.87
C PHE A 119 7.08 5.85 16.10
N SER A 120 8.33 5.42 16.15
CA SER A 120 9.20 5.59 17.32
C SER A 120 9.40 7.06 17.72
N VAL A 121 9.42 7.96 16.76
CA VAL A 121 9.53 9.42 17.02
C VAL A 121 8.31 9.94 17.77
N LEU A 122 7.11 9.41 17.48
CA LEU A 122 5.89 9.80 18.18
C LEU A 122 5.86 9.31 19.62
N GLN A 123 6.50 8.18 19.89
CA GLN A 123 6.60 7.63 21.25
C GLN A 123 7.52 8.45 22.16
N LEU A 124 8.45 9.22 21.58
CA LEU A 124 9.37 10.09 22.29
C LEU A 124 8.79 11.49 22.55
N GLN A 125 7.68 11.84 21.94
CA GLN A 125 7.00 13.10 22.17
C GLN A 125 6.06 12.97 23.37
N PRO A 126 5.99 14.00 24.25
CA PRO A 126 4.99 14.00 25.31
C PRO A 126 3.60 13.88 24.69
N ALA A 127 2.73 13.10 25.33
CA ALA A 127 1.35 12.96 24.88
C ALA A 127 0.76 14.36 24.63
N PRO A 128 0.05 14.57 23.50
CA PRO A 128 -0.62 15.84 23.25
C PRO A 128 -1.52 16.11 24.46
N LYS A 129 -1.44 17.33 25.01
CA LYS A 129 -2.29 17.74 26.11
C LYS A 129 -3.72 17.38 25.73
N ALA A 130 -4.38 16.62 26.60
CA ALA A 130 -5.77 16.28 26.40
C ALA A 130 -6.52 17.58 26.07
N TRP A 131 -7.26 17.54 24.98
CA TRP A 131 -8.13 18.65 24.60
C TRP A 131 -9.00 18.97 25.82
N ASP A 132 -8.79 20.13 26.40
CA ASP A 132 -9.59 20.58 27.52
C ASP A 132 -11.00 20.91 27.00
N SER A 133 -11.88 19.92 27.08
CA SER A 133 -13.26 20.04 26.66
C SER A 133 -14.06 21.04 27.52
N ASN A 134 -13.42 21.65 28.52
CA ASN A 134 -14.03 22.63 29.40
C ASN A 134 -13.86 24.09 28.92
N ARG A 135 -13.25 24.32 27.77
CA ARG A 135 -13.27 25.64 27.16
C ARG A 135 -14.49 25.76 26.27
N ASP A 136 -15.47 26.49 26.70
CA ASP A 136 -16.57 27.09 25.92
C ASP A 136 -17.99 26.59 26.11
N ILE A 137 -18.35 26.02 27.25
CA ILE A 137 -19.77 25.83 27.54
C ILE A 137 -20.36 27.01 28.36
N SER A 138 -19.60 28.05 28.63
CA SER A 138 -20.02 29.19 29.45
C SER A 138 -20.30 30.48 28.66
N ARG A 139 -20.67 30.33 27.38
CA ARG A 139 -21.19 31.50 26.62
C ARG A 139 -22.44 31.16 25.86
#